data_838e2f0fbf83cadc13b658ba7fa98d50
#
_entry.id   838e2f0fbf83cadc13b658ba7fa98d50
#
_cell.length_a   1.000
_cell.length_b   1.000
_cell.length_c   1.000
_cell.angle_alpha   90.00
_cell.angle_beta   90.00
_cell.angle_gamma   90.00
#
_symmetry.space_group_name_H-M   'P 1'
#
loop_
_entity.id
_entity.type
_entity.pdbx_description
1 polymer ?
#
loop_
_entity_poly.entity_id
_entity_poly.type
_entity_poly.pdbx_seq_one_letter_code
_entity_poly.pdbx_strand_id
1 'polypeptide(L)'
;MSENKQIISGIDIGTTKIAVVIAEWIKDEKTINILGVGEAPSHGLKKGIVVNMNQTVESLTSALSEAERQADIEVDSAFVGITGDHIRGINYSGVITVSKNSNRQPVGQEITQDDIRRVLDHAQSINLSPDRRILHVLSRDFKVDDRSGIKNPRGLAGHRLEAKVHLVTSAINVEKDLYTCLEKTGVGVMDFVLEPLASAHSVLDENERKLGVILVDIGGGTTDIIVYHN
;
A
#
# COMPACT_ATOMS: atom_id res chain seq x y z
N MET A 1 27.39 6.15 -4.71
CA MET A 1 26.38 6.30 -3.65
C MET A 1 26.70 5.27 -2.57
N SER A 2 26.72 5.62 -1.29
CA SER A 2 26.97 4.64 -0.23
C SER A 2 25.81 3.64 -0.19
N GLU A 3 26.07 2.35 0.03
CA GLU A 3 25.07 1.27 0.10
C GLU A 3 23.92 1.52 1.09
N ASN A 4 24.01 2.60 1.87
CA ASN A 4 23.14 2.92 2.98
C ASN A 4 22.07 3.99 2.67
N LYS A 5 22.12 4.65 1.53
CA LYS A 5 21.23 5.74 1.12
C LYS A 5 20.51 5.40 -0.17
N GLN A 6 19.21 5.60 -0.19
CA GLN A 6 18.36 5.34 -1.34
C GLN A 6 17.44 6.53 -1.59
N ILE A 7 17.41 7.01 -2.84
CA ILE A 7 16.42 8.00 -3.25
C ILE A 7 15.10 7.28 -3.46
N ILE A 8 14.06 7.85 -2.89
CA ILE A 8 12.67 7.41 -3.04
C ILE A 8 11.81 8.60 -3.41
N SER A 9 10.83 8.38 -4.27
CA SER A 9 9.89 9.40 -4.69
C SER A 9 8.47 8.93 -4.45
N GLY A 10 7.62 9.85 -3.99
CA GLY A 10 6.19 9.64 -3.80
C GLY A 10 5.39 10.69 -4.55
N ILE A 11 4.30 10.26 -5.19
CA ILE A 11 3.39 11.13 -5.93
C ILE A 11 1.98 10.92 -5.40
N ASP A 12 1.36 11.98 -4.92
CA ASP A 12 -0.06 12.05 -4.58
C ASP A 12 -0.81 12.73 -5.72
N ILE A 13 -1.75 12.01 -6.34
CA ILE A 13 -2.53 12.50 -7.48
C ILE A 13 -3.95 12.82 -7.01
N GLY A 14 -4.07 13.89 -6.23
CA GLY A 14 -5.34 14.33 -5.65
C GLY A 14 -6.25 15.07 -6.65
N THR A 15 -7.53 15.22 -6.30
CA THR A 15 -8.53 15.88 -7.15
C THR A 15 -8.30 17.39 -7.29
N THR A 16 -7.72 18.04 -6.29
CA THR A 16 -7.48 19.50 -6.28
C THR A 16 -6.02 19.88 -6.42
N LYS A 17 -5.14 18.98 -6.02
CA LYS A 17 -3.70 19.19 -5.99
C LYS A 17 -2.99 17.91 -6.37
N ILE A 18 -1.87 18.02 -7.08
CA ILE A 18 -0.88 16.97 -7.24
C ILE A 18 0.33 17.38 -6.40
N ALA A 19 0.86 16.45 -5.60
CA ALA A 19 2.06 16.65 -4.82
C ALA A 19 3.11 15.58 -5.12
N VAL A 20 4.36 16.01 -5.24
CA VAL A 20 5.53 15.14 -5.45
C VAL A 20 6.52 15.38 -4.34
N VAL A 21 7.03 14.31 -3.75
CA VAL A 21 8.08 14.37 -2.73
C VAL A 21 9.25 13.51 -3.18
N ILE A 22 10.44 14.08 -3.18
CA ILE A 22 11.69 13.39 -3.41
C ILE A 22 12.44 13.35 -2.08
N ALA A 23 12.85 12.17 -1.64
CA ALA A 23 13.48 11.97 -0.35
C ALA A 23 14.65 10.99 -0.41
N GLU A 24 15.59 11.15 0.51
CA GLU A 24 16.67 10.21 0.78
C GLU A 24 16.31 9.36 2.00
N TRP A 25 16.21 8.07 1.81
CA TRP A 25 16.04 7.12 2.91
C TRP A 25 17.40 6.61 3.39
N ILE A 26 17.68 6.81 4.68
CA ILE A 26 18.90 6.36 5.35
C ILE A 26 18.56 5.10 6.14
N LYS A 27 18.97 3.94 5.61
CA LYS A 27 18.58 2.60 6.12
C LYS A 27 18.97 2.36 7.58
N ASP A 28 20.21 2.72 7.96
CA ASP A 28 20.72 2.47 9.30
C ASP A 28 20.02 3.31 10.37
N GLU A 29 19.71 4.54 10.04
CA GLU A 29 19.04 5.48 10.94
C GLU A 29 17.52 5.34 10.90
N LYS A 30 16.98 4.66 9.87
CA LYS A 30 15.55 4.59 9.56
C LYS A 30 14.90 5.97 9.46
N THR A 31 15.64 6.93 8.94
CA THR A 31 15.21 8.31 8.75
C THR A 31 15.00 8.64 7.29
N ILE A 32 14.13 9.61 7.04
CA ILE A 32 13.83 10.13 5.71
C ILE A 32 14.19 11.62 5.70
N ASN A 33 15.08 12.02 4.79
CA ASN A 33 15.40 13.41 4.54
C ASN A 33 14.68 13.87 3.27
N ILE A 34 13.81 14.85 3.37
CA ILE A 34 13.12 15.44 2.21
C ILE A 34 14.12 16.33 1.47
N LEU A 35 14.30 16.06 0.17
CA LEU A 35 15.21 16.77 -0.72
C LEU A 35 14.46 17.79 -1.58
N GLY A 36 13.25 17.45 -2.03
CA GLY A 36 12.42 18.33 -2.83
C GLY A 36 10.94 18.02 -2.69
N VAL A 37 10.12 19.07 -2.79
CA VAL A 37 8.66 18.99 -2.80
C VAL A 37 8.14 19.84 -3.94
N GLY A 38 7.26 19.30 -4.75
CA GLY A 38 6.59 20.02 -5.81
C GLY A 38 5.09 19.89 -5.68
N GLU A 39 4.38 20.97 -5.88
CA GLU A 39 2.93 21.01 -5.87
C GLU A 39 2.38 21.75 -7.09
N ALA A 40 1.31 21.22 -7.66
CA ALA A 40 0.59 21.87 -8.74
C ALA A 40 -0.93 21.73 -8.57
N PRO A 41 -1.74 22.68 -9.03
CA PRO A 41 -3.18 22.50 -9.14
C PRO A 41 -3.50 21.28 -10.01
N SER A 42 -4.38 20.42 -9.54
CA SER A 42 -4.79 19.23 -10.28
C SER A 42 -5.93 19.54 -11.24
N HIS A 43 -5.71 19.23 -12.50
CA HIS A 43 -6.71 19.30 -13.56
C HIS A 43 -6.83 17.95 -14.23
N GLY A 44 -8.06 17.67 -14.76
CA GLY A 44 -8.29 16.41 -15.47
C GLY A 44 -8.63 15.21 -14.60
N LEU A 45 -8.73 15.38 -13.26
CA LEU A 45 -9.20 14.35 -12.33
C LEU A 45 -10.56 14.66 -11.74
N LYS A 46 -11.33 13.62 -11.49
CA LYS A 46 -12.59 13.70 -10.75
C LYS A 46 -12.73 12.48 -9.84
N LYS A 47 -12.72 12.69 -8.52
CA LYS A 47 -12.84 11.62 -7.51
C LYS A 47 -11.86 10.48 -7.71
N GLY A 48 -10.59 10.79 -7.95
CA GLY A 48 -9.52 9.82 -8.16
C GLY A 48 -9.52 9.14 -9.54
N ILE A 49 -10.35 9.58 -10.48
CA ILE A 49 -10.43 9.00 -11.83
C ILE A 49 -9.98 10.05 -12.86
N VAL A 50 -9.14 9.65 -13.80
CA VAL A 50 -8.70 10.51 -14.91
C VAL A 50 -9.87 10.72 -15.87
N VAL A 51 -10.28 11.97 -16.05
CA VAL A 51 -11.34 12.38 -17.00
C VAL A 51 -10.77 13.19 -18.17
N ASN A 52 -9.56 13.72 -18.02
CA ASN A 52 -8.82 14.38 -19.10
C ASN A 52 -7.32 14.11 -18.94
N MET A 53 -6.80 13.20 -19.74
CA MET A 53 -5.42 12.73 -19.65
C MET A 53 -4.39 13.86 -19.89
N ASN A 54 -4.62 14.73 -20.87
CA ASN A 54 -3.66 15.79 -21.18
C ASN A 54 -3.53 16.79 -20.03
N GLN A 55 -4.63 17.22 -19.45
CA GLN A 55 -4.61 18.12 -18.28
C GLN A 55 -3.95 17.45 -17.07
N THR A 56 -4.19 16.15 -16.85
CA THR A 56 -3.55 15.42 -15.77
C THR A 56 -2.03 15.34 -15.96
N VAL A 57 -1.58 15.06 -17.20
CA VAL A 57 -0.15 15.03 -17.55
C VAL A 57 0.49 16.41 -17.36
N GLU A 58 -0.16 17.50 -17.78
CA GLU A 58 0.35 18.86 -17.56
C GLU A 58 0.52 19.18 -16.07
N SER A 59 -0.48 18.84 -15.25
CA SER A 59 -0.43 19.04 -13.80
C SER A 59 0.68 18.19 -13.14
N LEU A 60 0.82 16.92 -13.56
CA LEU A 60 1.91 16.04 -13.10
C LEU A 60 3.28 16.61 -13.47
N THR A 61 3.47 17.01 -14.72
CA THR A 61 4.73 17.58 -15.19
C THR A 61 5.12 18.83 -14.40
N SER A 62 4.14 19.68 -14.10
CA SER A 62 4.38 20.89 -13.30
C SER A 62 4.85 20.57 -11.88
N ALA A 63 4.19 19.63 -11.19
CA ALA A 63 4.57 19.22 -9.84
C ALA A 63 5.93 18.49 -9.82
N LEU A 64 6.20 17.62 -10.80
CA LEU A 64 7.46 16.91 -10.95
C LEU A 64 8.62 17.90 -11.14
N SER A 65 8.51 18.82 -12.11
CA SER A 65 9.55 19.80 -12.40
C SER A 65 9.90 20.69 -11.19
N GLU A 66 8.91 21.02 -10.37
CA GLU A 66 9.15 21.79 -9.14
C GLU A 66 9.91 20.97 -8.09
N ALA A 67 9.53 19.69 -7.86
CA ALA A 67 10.22 18.80 -6.92
C ALA A 67 11.66 18.52 -7.37
N GLU A 68 11.86 18.20 -8.65
CA GLU A 68 13.17 17.90 -9.25
C GLU A 68 14.10 19.11 -9.19
N ARG A 69 13.58 20.30 -9.46
CA ARG A 69 14.33 21.54 -9.35
C ARG A 69 14.83 21.82 -7.93
N GLN A 70 14.01 21.48 -6.90
CA GLN A 70 14.40 21.67 -5.49
C GLN A 70 15.41 20.61 -5.05
N ALA A 71 15.22 19.36 -5.49
CA ALA A 71 16.08 18.23 -5.11
C ALA A 71 17.40 18.18 -5.91
N ASP A 72 17.48 18.83 -7.08
CA ASP A 72 18.52 18.64 -8.10
C ASP A 72 18.67 17.16 -8.51
N ILE A 73 17.53 16.46 -8.62
CA ILE A 73 17.43 15.02 -8.92
C ILE A 73 16.24 14.81 -9.85
N GLU A 74 16.43 14.08 -10.95
CA GLU A 74 15.35 13.61 -11.83
C GLU A 74 14.67 12.37 -11.22
N VAL A 75 13.35 12.26 -11.40
CA VAL A 75 12.53 11.16 -10.90
C VAL A 75 12.37 10.10 -11.97
N ASP A 76 13.10 9.00 -11.87
CA ASP A 76 12.97 7.84 -12.76
C ASP A 76 11.70 7.01 -12.45
N SER A 77 11.36 6.87 -11.16
CA SER A 77 10.21 6.09 -10.72
C SER A 77 9.72 6.54 -9.34
N ALA A 78 8.43 6.29 -9.06
CA ALA A 78 7.80 6.72 -7.82
C ALA A 78 6.77 5.72 -7.29
N PHE A 79 6.53 5.75 -5.97
CA PHE A 79 5.31 5.24 -5.37
C PHE A 79 4.18 6.24 -5.62
N VAL A 80 3.01 5.73 -5.98
CA VAL A 80 1.89 6.58 -6.41
C VAL A 80 0.69 6.35 -5.52
N GLY A 81 0.20 7.43 -4.91
CA GLY A 81 -1.05 7.42 -4.15
C GLY A 81 -2.25 7.11 -5.04
N ILE A 82 -3.16 6.30 -4.53
CA ILE A 82 -4.42 6.00 -5.20
C ILE A 82 -5.58 5.99 -4.21
N THR A 83 -6.65 6.69 -4.56
CA THR A 83 -7.92 6.70 -3.84
C THR A 83 -9.08 6.87 -4.81
N GLY A 84 -10.30 6.72 -4.32
CA GLY A 84 -11.52 6.98 -5.09
C GLY A 84 -12.60 5.91 -4.99
N ASP A 85 -13.73 6.18 -5.62
CA ASP A 85 -14.94 5.34 -5.59
C ASP A 85 -14.73 3.93 -6.17
N HIS A 86 -13.63 3.70 -6.88
CA HIS A 86 -13.28 2.39 -7.47
C HIS A 86 -12.58 1.45 -6.48
N ILE A 87 -12.12 1.95 -5.33
CA ILE A 87 -11.52 1.13 -4.27
C ILE A 87 -12.60 0.34 -3.54
N ARG A 88 -12.33 -0.93 -3.24
CA ARG A 88 -13.21 -1.81 -2.45
C ARG A 88 -12.41 -2.61 -1.44
N GLY A 89 -12.95 -2.75 -0.24
CA GLY A 89 -12.42 -3.61 0.82
C GLY A 89 -13.22 -4.90 0.91
N ILE A 90 -12.54 -6.04 1.05
CA ILE A 90 -13.13 -7.37 1.20
C ILE A 90 -12.44 -8.07 2.37
N ASN A 91 -13.22 -8.49 3.38
CA ASN A 91 -12.68 -9.35 4.44
C ASN A 91 -12.72 -10.80 3.96
N TYR A 92 -11.60 -11.48 4.06
CA TYR A 92 -11.47 -12.87 3.64
C TYR A 92 -10.61 -13.67 4.61
N SER A 93 -10.68 -15.01 4.52
CA SER A 93 -9.83 -15.90 5.31
C SER A 93 -9.22 -16.96 4.43
N GLY A 94 -7.90 -17.11 4.52
CA GLY A 94 -7.18 -18.24 3.96
C GLY A 94 -6.96 -19.31 5.02
N VAL A 95 -6.98 -20.57 4.61
CA VAL A 95 -6.75 -21.72 5.51
C VAL A 95 -5.80 -22.70 4.86
N ILE A 96 -4.78 -23.15 5.60
CA ILE A 96 -3.89 -24.21 5.16
C ILE A 96 -3.68 -25.25 6.26
N THR A 97 -3.22 -26.43 5.85
CA THR A 97 -2.61 -27.38 6.78
C THR A 97 -1.11 -27.04 6.92
N VAL A 98 -0.62 -26.99 8.16
CA VAL A 98 0.79 -26.74 8.46
C VAL A 98 1.64 -27.87 7.89
N SER A 99 2.76 -27.53 7.25
CA SER A 99 3.60 -28.50 6.55
C SER A 99 4.22 -29.50 7.49
N LYS A 100 4.27 -30.77 7.08
CA LYS A 100 4.94 -31.83 7.85
C LYS A 100 6.45 -31.72 7.70
N ASN A 101 7.15 -31.27 8.72
CA ASN A 101 8.58 -31.54 8.84
C ASN A 101 8.78 -33.02 9.15
N SER A 102 9.38 -33.77 8.22
CA SER A 102 9.42 -35.21 8.13
C SER A 102 10.12 -35.96 9.26
N ASN A 103 10.57 -35.32 10.35
CA ASN A 103 11.47 -35.97 11.32
C ASN A 103 11.17 -35.79 12.82
N ARG A 104 10.03 -35.20 13.24
CA ARG A 104 9.78 -35.11 14.71
C ARG A 104 8.31 -35.03 15.11
N GLN A 105 7.91 -36.06 15.87
CA GLN A 105 6.89 -36.16 16.93
C GLN A 105 5.41 -35.86 16.67
N PRO A 106 4.51 -36.58 17.36
CA PRO A 106 3.05 -36.49 17.22
C PRO A 106 2.40 -35.24 17.85
N VAL A 107 3.18 -34.31 18.39
CA VAL A 107 2.69 -33.11 19.05
C VAL A 107 2.90 -31.92 18.10
N GLY A 108 1.85 -31.54 17.35
CA GLY A 108 1.74 -30.32 16.55
C GLY A 108 3.02 -29.87 15.82
N GLN A 109 2.88 -29.35 14.63
CA GLN A 109 4.05 -28.90 13.87
C GLN A 109 4.29 -27.41 14.12
N GLU A 110 5.55 -27.02 14.26
CA GLU A 110 5.92 -25.62 14.40
C GLU A 110 5.61 -24.86 13.11
N ILE A 111 4.84 -23.79 13.24
CA ILE A 111 4.48 -22.90 12.13
C ILE A 111 5.71 -22.12 11.70
N THR A 112 6.06 -22.23 10.44
CA THR A 112 7.18 -21.57 9.81
C THR A 112 6.77 -20.26 9.11
N GLN A 113 7.76 -19.46 8.72
CA GLN A 113 7.52 -18.27 7.88
C GLN A 113 6.94 -18.66 6.52
N ASP A 114 7.26 -19.85 6.01
CA ASP A 114 6.70 -20.35 4.75
C ASP A 114 5.23 -20.70 4.86
N ASP A 115 4.80 -21.28 5.99
CA ASP A 115 3.38 -21.54 6.25
C ASP A 115 2.60 -20.24 6.33
N ILE A 116 3.17 -19.18 6.95
CA ILE A 116 2.54 -17.86 6.99
C ILE A 116 2.38 -17.30 5.58
N ARG A 117 3.42 -17.39 4.74
CA ARG A 117 3.34 -16.96 3.34
C ARG A 117 2.26 -17.73 2.60
N ARG A 118 2.27 -19.05 2.67
CA ARG A 118 1.29 -19.92 2.02
C ARG A 118 -0.16 -19.62 2.42
N VAL A 119 -0.44 -19.35 3.69
CA VAL A 119 -1.80 -19.02 4.13
C VAL A 119 -2.24 -17.64 3.64
N LEU A 120 -1.32 -16.67 3.56
CA LEU A 120 -1.60 -15.35 2.98
C LEU A 120 -1.81 -15.44 1.47
N ASP A 121 -1.01 -16.24 0.75
CA ASP A 121 -1.20 -16.50 -0.68
C ASP A 121 -2.55 -17.19 -0.94
N HIS A 122 -2.92 -18.15 -0.10
CA HIS A 122 -4.24 -18.79 -0.17
C HIS A 122 -5.37 -17.80 0.09
N ALA A 123 -5.18 -16.86 1.01
CA ALA A 123 -6.16 -15.81 1.29
C ALA A 123 -6.33 -14.81 0.13
N GLN A 124 -5.35 -14.71 -0.79
CA GLN A 124 -5.42 -13.89 -1.99
C GLN A 124 -6.06 -14.60 -3.18
N SER A 125 -6.20 -15.94 -3.11
CA SER A 125 -6.78 -16.76 -4.19
C SER A 125 -8.30 -16.68 -4.22
N ILE A 126 -8.83 -15.45 -4.26
CA ILE A 126 -10.27 -15.18 -4.37
C ILE A 126 -10.67 -14.96 -5.82
N ASN A 127 -11.93 -15.29 -6.12
CA ASN A 127 -12.47 -15.04 -7.45
C ASN A 127 -12.90 -13.56 -7.56
N LEU A 128 -12.02 -12.73 -8.08
CA LEU A 128 -12.31 -11.33 -8.37
C LEU A 128 -12.98 -11.18 -9.73
N SER A 129 -13.77 -10.11 -9.89
CA SER A 129 -14.21 -9.66 -11.22
C SER A 129 -12.99 -9.36 -12.09
N PRO A 130 -13.02 -9.69 -13.43
CA PRO A 130 -11.88 -9.53 -14.33
C PRO A 130 -11.36 -8.09 -14.48
N ASP A 131 -12.18 -7.11 -14.12
CA ASP A 131 -11.84 -5.68 -14.14
C ASP A 131 -11.16 -5.18 -12.86
N ARG A 132 -10.90 -6.10 -11.88
CA ARG A 132 -10.33 -5.74 -10.57
C ARG A 132 -9.06 -6.53 -10.25
N ARG A 133 -8.17 -5.92 -9.49
CA ARG A 133 -7.02 -6.59 -8.89
C ARG A 133 -6.88 -6.28 -7.39
N ILE A 134 -6.16 -7.11 -6.67
CA ILE A 134 -5.76 -6.84 -5.29
C ILE A 134 -4.66 -5.77 -5.32
N LEU A 135 -4.92 -4.67 -4.62
CA LEU A 135 -3.97 -3.59 -4.40
C LEU A 135 -3.14 -3.85 -3.13
N HIS A 136 -3.81 -4.17 -2.01
CA HIS A 136 -3.16 -4.48 -0.74
C HIS A 136 -3.79 -5.68 -0.06
N VAL A 137 -2.94 -6.43 0.69
CA VAL A 137 -3.33 -7.53 1.57
C VAL A 137 -2.96 -7.15 3.00
N LEU A 138 -3.96 -6.81 3.79
CA LEU A 138 -3.77 -6.38 5.17
C LEU A 138 -4.13 -7.54 6.11
N SER A 139 -3.12 -8.16 6.72
CA SER A 139 -3.31 -9.22 7.69
C SER A 139 -3.88 -8.64 9.00
N ARG A 140 -4.97 -9.23 9.51
CA ARG A 140 -5.65 -8.80 10.73
C ARG A 140 -5.22 -9.63 11.93
N ASP A 141 -5.54 -10.92 11.89
CA ASP A 141 -5.18 -11.90 12.90
C ASP A 141 -5.07 -13.31 12.28
N PHE A 142 -4.42 -14.18 13.03
CA PHE A 142 -4.31 -15.59 12.70
C PHE A 142 -5.07 -16.44 13.70
N LYS A 143 -5.50 -17.63 13.25
CA LYS A 143 -6.04 -18.69 14.09
C LYS A 143 -5.20 -19.94 13.87
N VAL A 144 -4.75 -20.54 14.98
CA VAL A 144 -4.00 -21.80 14.98
C VAL A 144 -4.83 -22.85 15.70
N ASP A 145 -5.30 -23.84 14.97
CA ASP A 145 -6.31 -24.79 15.41
C ASP A 145 -7.54 -24.07 15.99
N ASP A 146 -7.78 -24.16 17.32
CA ASP A 146 -8.91 -23.49 17.99
C ASP A 146 -8.54 -22.14 18.63
N ARG A 147 -7.26 -21.74 18.58
CA ARG A 147 -6.75 -20.50 19.17
C ARG A 147 -6.82 -19.34 18.18
N SER A 148 -7.67 -18.36 18.44
CA SER A 148 -7.87 -17.15 17.61
C SER A 148 -7.19 -15.91 18.21
N GLY A 149 -7.15 -14.81 17.41
CA GLY A 149 -6.60 -13.53 17.83
C GLY A 149 -5.06 -13.49 17.90
N ILE A 150 -4.39 -14.41 17.22
CA ILE A 150 -2.93 -14.50 17.21
C ILE A 150 -2.39 -13.46 16.22
N LYS A 151 -1.52 -12.56 16.68
CA LYS A 151 -0.89 -11.55 15.81
C LYS A 151 0.33 -12.10 15.07
N ASN A 152 1.11 -12.96 15.70
CA ASN A 152 2.25 -13.63 15.06
C ASN A 152 2.22 -15.14 15.38
N PRO A 153 1.88 -16.00 14.42
CA PRO A 153 1.78 -17.44 14.63
C PRO A 153 3.12 -18.17 14.51
N ARG A 154 4.20 -17.50 14.08
CA ARG A 154 5.51 -18.12 13.88
C ARG A 154 6.04 -18.75 15.18
N GLY A 155 6.51 -20.00 15.08
CA GLY A 155 7.02 -20.76 16.22
C GLY A 155 5.96 -21.44 17.08
N LEU A 156 4.67 -21.16 16.87
CA LEU A 156 3.59 -21.87 17.56
C LEU A 156 3.39 -23.28 16.96
N ALA A 157 3.04 -24.22 17.81
CA ALA A 157 2.66 -25.55 17.36
C ALA A 157 1.18 -25.61 16.95
N GLY A 158 0.88 -26.22 15.82
CA GLY A 158 -0.47 -26.42 15.32
C GLY A 158 -0.53 -27.29 14.07
N HIS A 159 -1.74 -27.67 13.67
CA HIS A 159 -2.00 -28.46 12.46
C HIS A 159 -2.67 -27.64 11.36
N ARG A 160 -3.50 -26.68 11.76
CA ARG A 160 -4.26 -25.82 10.88
C ARG A 160 -3.91 -24.36 11.16
N LEU A 161 -3.53 -23.64 10.12
CA LEU A 161 -3.30 -22.21 10.17
C LEU A 161 -4.36 -21.50 9.30
N GLU A 162 -5.04 -20.54 9.90
CA GLU A 162 -5.97 -19.64 9.21
C GLU A 162 -5.49 -18.21 9.36
N ALA A 163 -5.46 -17.45 8.25
CA ALA A 163 -5.18 -16.02 8.24
C ALA A 163 -6.46 -15.26 7.88
N LYS A 164 -6.85 -14.31 8.72
CA LYS A 164 -7.90 -13.36 8.39
C LYS A 164 -7.25 -12.12 7.80
N VAL A 165 -7.69 -11.73 6.61
CA VAL A 165 -7.14 -10.61 5.86
C VAL A 165 -8.23 -9.62 5.47
N HIS A 166 -7.82 -8.36 5.33
CA HIS A 166 -8.59 -7.35 4.61
C HIS A 166 -7.89 -7.11 3.27
N LEU A 167 -8.57 -7.46 2.19
CA LEU A 167 -8.10 -7.27 0.83
C LEU A 167 -8.62 -5.93 0.32
N VAL A 168 -7.72 -5.05 -0.06
CA VAL A 168 -8.06 -3.82 -0.78
C VAL A 168 -7.92 -4.10 -2.26
N THR A 169 -8.96 -3.83 -3.03
CA THR A 169 -8.98 -4.04 -4.47
C THR A 169 -9.26 -2.73 -5.20
N SER A 170 -8.69 -2.58 -6.39
CA SER A 170 -8.90 -1.44 -7.27
C SER A 170 -9.39 -1.87 -8.65
N ALA A 171 -9.90 -0.92 -9.43
CA ALA A 171 -10.26 -1.14 -10.82
C ALA A 171 -9.02 -1.02 -11.72
N ILE A 172 -8.76 -2.05 -12.53
CA ILE A 172 -7.58 -2.14 -13.40
C ILE A 172 -7.51 -0.99 -14.41
N ASN A 173 -8.66 -0.56 -14.97
CA ASN A 173 -8.71 0.54 -15.93
C ASN A 173 -8.28 1.87 -15.31
N VAL A 174 -8.66 2.15 -14.06
CA VAL A 174 -8.27 3.40 -13.36
C VAL A 174 -6.77 3.43 -13.12
N GLU A 175 -6.20 2.33 -12.63
CA GLU A 175 -4.75 2.22 -12.47
C GLU A 175 -4.01 2.37 -13.80
N LYS A 176 -4.53 1.77 -14.88
CA LYS A 176 -3.95 1.88 -16.22
C LYS A 176 -3.95 3.32 -16.74
N ASP A 177 -5.01 4.08 -16.48
CA ASP A 177 -5.09 5.47 -16.89
C ASP A 177 -4.06 6.33 -16.12
N LEU A 178 -3.92 6.13 -14.81
CA LEU A 178 -2.90 6.78 -14.00
C LEU A 178 -1.49 6.40 -14.44
N TYR A 179 -1.25 5.11 -14.67
CA TYR A 179 0.02 4.60 -15.19
C TYR A 179 0.38 5.27 -16.52
N THR A 180 -0.58 5.37 -17.44
CA THR A 180 -0.37 6.02 -18.74
C THR A 180 -0.07 7.52 -18.60
N CYS A 181 -0.69 8.21 -17.63
CA CYS A 181 -0.36 9.61 -17.35
C CYS A 181 1.10 9.76 -16.88
N LEU A 182 1.55 8.90 -15.96
CA LEU A 182 2.92 8.93 -15.44
C LEU A 182 3.94 8.54 -16.50
N GLU A 183 3.68 7.50 -17.28
CA GLU A 183 4.55 7.09 -18.38
C GLU A 183 4.78 8.24 -19.39
N LYS A 184 3.75 9.06 -19.66
CA LYS A 184 3.86 10.24 -20.52
C LYS A 184 4.71 11.36 -19.92
N THR A 185 4.91 11.39 -18.62
CA THR A 185 5.86 12.31 -17.95
C THR A 185 7.27 11.74 -17.85
N GLY A 186 7.49 10.51 -18.30
CA GLY A 186 8.78 9.82 -18.20
C GLY A 186 9.00 9.08 -16.87
N VAL A 187 8.01 9.09 -15.95
CA VAL A 187 8.13 8.49 -14.61
C VAL A 187 7.54 7.10 -14.59
N GLY A 188 8.33 6.10 -14.16
CA GLY A 188 7.87 4.75 -13.90
C GLY A 188 7.08 4.63 -12.60
N VAL A 189 6.09 3.75 -12.55
CA VAL A 189 5.35 3.43 -11.32
C VAL A 189 6.02 2.25 -10.63
N MET A 190 6.55 2.46 -9.42
CA MET A 190 7.09 1.37 -8.59
C MET A 190 5.96 0.52 -8.01
N ASP A 191 4.97 1.16 -7.40
CA ASP A 191 3.74 0.53 -6.92
C ASP A 191 2.68 1.60 -6.64
N PHE A 192 1.41 1.16 -6.62
CA PHE A 192 0.30 1.99 -6.16
C PHE A 192 0.04 1.77 -4.67
N VAL A 193 -0.09 2.85 -3.92
CA VAL A 193 -0.31 2.83 -2.47
C VAL A 193 -1.66 3.49 -2.16
N LEU A 194 -2.51 2.79 -1.41
CA LEU A 194 -3.77 3.37 -0.95
C LEU A 194 -3.50 4.59 -0.05
N GLU A 195 -4.00 5.76 -0.44
CA GLU A 195 -3.72 7.04 0.23
C GLU A 195 -3.99 7.03 1.74
N PRO A 196 -5.14 6.56 2.27
CA PRO A 196 -5.36 6.52 3.71
C PRO A 196 -4.37 5.61 4.46
N LEU A 197 -3.76 4.59 3.81
CA LEU A 197 -2.68 3.83 4.42
C LEU A 197 -1.38 4.65 4.50
N ALA A 198 -1.05 5.39 3.44
CA ALA A 198 0.10 6.29 3.44
C ALA A 198 -0.05 7.38 4.50
N SER A 199 -1.21 8.03 4.56
CA SER A 199 -1.56 9.03 5.58
C SER A 199 -1.44 8.45 7.00
N ALA A 200 -1.97 7.24 7.23
CA ALA A 200 -1.88 6.56 8.52
C ALA A 200 -0.42 6.24 8.91
N HIS A 201 0.43 5.89 7.96
CA HIS A 201 1.85 5.65 8.24
C HIS A 201 2.61 6.94 8.60
N SER A 202 2.20 8.06 8.04
CA SER A 202 2.82 9.37 8.27
C SER A 202 2.42 10.01 9.59
N VAL A 203 1.14 9.88 10.01
CA VAL A 203 0.59 10.69 11.12
C VAL A 203 0.27 9.90 12.38
N LEU A 204 0.15 8.56 12.32
CA LEU A 204 -0.22 7.73 13.47
C LEU A 204 0.99 7.00 14.05
N ASP A 205 1.14 7.05 15.37
CA ASP A 205 2.11 6.22 16.07
C ASP A 205 1.58 4.80 16.37
N GLU A 206 2.47 3.92 16.85
CA GLU A 206 2.10 2.55 17.20
C GLU A 206 1.10 2.45 18.37
N ASN A 207 1.14 3.37 19.33
CA ASN A 207 0.28 3.33 20.50
C ASN A 207 -1.15 3.73 20.12
N GLU A 208 -1.30 4.75 19.26
CA GLU A 208 -2.60 5.15 18.72
C GLU A 208 -3.25 4.00 17.96
N ARG A 209 -2.48 3.31 17.12
CA ARG A 209 -2.99 2.12 16.38
C ARG A 209 -3.37 0.98 17.33
N LYS A 210 -2.62 0.76 18.43
CA LYS A 210 -2.91 -0.29 19.42
C LYS A 210 -4.12 0.04 20.29
N LEU A 211 -4.32 1.32 20.63
CA LEU A 211 -5.46 1.77 21.42
C LEU A 211 -6.77 1.80 20.61
N GLY A 212 -6.65 1.86 19.30
CA GLY A 212 -7.75 2.07 18.38
C GLY A 212 -7.91 3.53 18.02
N VAL A 213 -7.92 3.81 16.71
CA VAL A 213 -8.01 5.16 16.18
C VAL A 213 -8.77 5.16 14.87
N ILE A 214 -9.48 6.25 14.61
CA ILE A 214 -10.10 6.55 13.33
C ILE A 214 -9.32 7.70 12.70
N LEU A 215 -8.77 7.46 11.52
CA LEU A 215 -8.19 8.51 10.69
C LEU A 215 -9.18 8.86 9.59
N VAL A 216 -9.45 10.14 9.43
CA VAL A 216 -10.31 10.68 8.39
C VAL A 216 -9.46 11.60 7.52
N ASP A 217 -9.33 11.25 6.25
CA ASP A 217 -8.64 12.03 5.22
C ASP A 217 -9.70 12.74 4.36
N ILE A 218 -9.73 14.08 4.43
CA ILE A 218 -10.72 14.88 3.75
C ILE A 218 -10.06 15.63 2.59
N GLY A 219 -10.18 15.07 1.40
CA GLY A 219 -9.68 15.63 0.15
C GLY A 219 -10.68 16.56 -0.55
N GLY A 220 -10.29 17.06 -1.72
CA GLY A 220 -11.14 17.90 -2.55
C GLY A 220 -12.25 17.16 -3.31
N GLY A 221 -12.17 15.85 -3.45
CA GLY A 221 -13.12 15.03 -4.21
C GLY A 221 -13.55 13.73 -3.52
N THR A 222 -12.78 13.27 -2.53
CA THR A 222 -13.04 12.08 -1.74
C THR A 222 -12.89 12.39 -0.26
N THR A 223 -13.51 11.55 0.57
CA THR A 223 -13.23 11.48 2.00
C THR A 223 -12.97 10.00 2.31
N ASP A 224 -11.79 9.72 2.81
CA ASP A 224 -11.34 8.37 3.09
C ASP A 224 -11.24 8.14 4.59
N ILE A 225 -11.59 6.93 5.04
CA ILE A 225 -11.61 6.58 6.46
C ILE A 225 -10.85 5.28 6.65
N ILE A 226 -9.90 5.27 7.57
CA ILE A 226 -9.26 4.05 8.06
C ILE A 226 -9.50 3.91 9.55
N VAL A 227 -9.85 2.69 9.97
CA VAL A 227 -10.14 2.36 11.36
C VAL A 227 -9.18 1.30 11.84
N TYR A 228 -8.38 1.62 12.85
CA TYR A 228 -7.61 0.65 13.60
C TYR A 228 -8.43 0.24 14.83
N HIS A 229 -8.66 -1.05 14.96
CA HIS A 229 -9.45 -1.63 16.04
C HIS A 229 -8.76 -2.90 16.54
N ASN A 230 -8.63 -3.06 17.86
CA ASN A 230 -8.11 -4.27 18.49
C ASN A 230 -9.16 -5.38 18.59
#